data_33c1fd55b08f8b0a30418a433a005559
#
_entry.id   33c1fd55b08f8b0a30418a433a005559
#
_cell.length_a   1.000
_cell.length_b   1.000
_cell.length_c   1.000
_cell.angle_alpha   90.00
_cell.angle_beta   90.00
_cell.angle_gamma   90.00
#
_symmetry.space_group_name_H-M   'P 1'
#
loop_
_entity.id
_entity.type
_entity.pdbx_description
1 polymer ?
#
loop_
_entity_poly.entity_id
_entity_poly.type
_entity_poly.pdbx_seq_one_letter_code
_entity_poly.pdbx_strand_id
1 'polypeptide(L)'
;MRLGRLGAAGVVAVVVVPLGASAAGAQTPITPEQCAAFVAAKQISGGAVRDCLQLAAIDASDLTITGDVDLRALGTVDHPIRCQRCHLEGGLRIADVTFTRAIDFDGVLIDGSIDARGATFQAPVLARAEPSTPSGVTGTADFSLATFADAVTFDDLSFGQSANFDGARFESSVSFQGAQFGADAQFERVAVEGFFVLSGGTVQQETSMRDGVFHGTVDLESRNFRGGLNAAGADFTGRTNLSLATFGASGGPDGLVLDGASFADVDASGATFASHASVRLVHATALNLNQASALAGLDLQGTQVDGPASFDGAELQGALDLQKFAASQIVLDIGALGNVASGPARRSILSKIERTARDAGDIQLANDARFRLLQVDGSNSAFPKREVDWVFYEQLGGYLVRPLRPLRALFVLILIGTAARYVVDWHRERTGQLAVVGNGVGAMGRRVRVGHEITGFLGRFSRALIASLRPKPNITSPVGETTVEPYVIAGLRLFEYVASKLLIVVFFLCLGNYNATLRDVLGSVKL
;
A
#
# COMPACT_ATOMS: atom_id res chain seq x y z
N MET A 1 72.87 38.60 14.31
CA MET A 1 72.73 40.03 13.90
C MET A 1 71.26 40.34 13.59
N ARG A 2 70.71 41.38 14.23
CA ARG A 2 69.42 42.10 14.08
C ARG A 2 68.18 41.34 14.52
N LEU A 3 67.60 41.49 15.68
CA LEU A 3 66.87 42.65 16.30
C LEU A 3 65.75 43.27 15.46
N GLY A 4 64.56 43.13 16.01
CA GLY A 4 63.49 44.10 15.81
C GLY A 4 62.11 43.52 15.64
N ARG A 5 61.18 43.51 16.43
CA ARG A 5 60.40 44.55 17.12
C ARG A 5 59.25 43.92 17.91
N LEU A 6 59.09 44.32 19.12
CA LEU A 6 57.92 44.22 19.96
C LEU A 6 56.67 44.82 19.29
N GLY A 7 55.55 44.19 19.45
CA GLY A 7 54.22 44.70 19.11
C GLY A 7 53.13 44.12 20.01
N ALA A 8 52.73 44.94 20.96
CA ALA A 8 51.47 45.01 21.72
C ALA A 8 50.87 43.73 22.29
N ALA A 9 51.07 43.54 23.59
CA ALA A 9 50.27 42.67 24.42
C ALA A 9 48.82 43.22 24.55
N GLY A 10 47.89 42.55 23.90
CA GLY A 10 46.47 42.66 24.22
C GLY A 10 46.20 41.89 25.52
N VAL A 11 45.90 42.61 26.57
CA VAL A 11 45.46 42.06 27.85
C VAL A 11 44.09 41.48 27.64
N VAL A 12 44.01 40.18 27.46
CA VAL A 12 42.72 39.41 27.60
C VAL A 12 42.48 39.31 29.09
N ALA A 13 41.57 40.12 29.60
CA ALA A 13 41.07 39.99 30.97
C ALA A 13 40.30 38.70 31.05
N VAL A 14 40.95 37.59 31.45
CA VAL A 14 40.25 36.36 31.84
C VAL A 14 39.57 36.70 33.17
N VAL A 15 38.25 36.94 33.09
CA VAL A 15 37.39 36.96 34.27
C VAL A 15 37.30 35.51 34.75
N VAL A 16 38.20 35.14 35.66
CA VAL A 16 38.09 33.89 36.42
C VAL A 16 36.96 34.11 37.42
N VAL A 17 35.76 33.62 37.09
CA VAL A 17 34.70 33.49 38.08
C VAL A 17 35.15 32.37 39.02
N PRO A 18 35.36 32.61 40.32
CA PRO A 18 35.77 31.57 41.24
C PRO A 18 34.63 30.57 41.40
N LEU A 19 34.87 29.31 41.01
CA LEU A 19 34.05 28.16 41.41
C LEU A 19 34.24 27.99 42.94
N GLY A 20 33.51 28.79 43.70
CA GLY A 20 33.45 28.68 45.15
C GLY A 20 32.58 27.52 45.57
N ALA A 21 33.14 26.61 46.36
CA ALA A 21 32.44 25.55 47.05
C ALA A 21 31.21 26.08 47.82
N SER A 22 30.08 25.42 47.68
CA SER A 22 28.79 25.76 48.29
C SER A 22 28.85 25.76 49.81
N ALA A 23 28.83 26.95 50.40
CA ALA A 23 28.12 27.17 51.65
C ALA A 23 26.71 27.60 51.31
N ALA A 24 25.69 27.08 52.00
CA ALA A 24 24.28 27.48 51.87
C ALA A 24 24.15 28.94 52.33
N GLY A 25 24.57 29.88 51.49
CA GLY A 25 24.38 31.30 51.64
C GLY A 25 23.30 31.75 50.70
N ALA A 26 22.40 32.61 51.12
CA ALA A 26 21.38 33.24 50.31
C ALA A 26 22.00 33.74 49.00
N GLN A 27 21.66 33.12 47.87
CA GLN A 27 22.11 33.57 46.56
C GLN A 27 21.57 34.98 46.37
N THR A 28 22.44 35.92 46.07
CA THR A 28 22.03 37.27 45.66
C THR A 28 21.16 37.13 44.41
N PRO A 29 19.96 37.73 44.36
CA PRO A 29 19.10 37.63 43.20
C PRO A 29 19.84 38.13 41.96
N ILE A 30 19.72 37.35 40.86
CA ILE A 30 20.31 37.69 39.56
C ILE A 30 19.68 39.00 39.06
N THR A 31 20.47 39.89 38.47
CA THR A 31 19.94 41.12 37.85
C THR A 31 19.78 40.98 36.35
N PRO A 32 18.95 41.80 35.70
CA PRO A 32 18.79 41.78 34.24
C PRO A 32 20.11 41.97 33.48
N GLU A 33 21.03 42.79 34.02
CA GLU A 33 22.35 43.00 33.42
C GLU A 33 23.24 41.74 33.49
N GLN A 34 23.14 40.98 34.58
CA GLN A 34 23.82 39.70 34.69
C GLN A 34 23.25 38.66 33.69
N CYS A 35 21.94 38.62 33.49
CA CYS A 35 21.34 37.80 32.48
C CYS A 35 21.84 38.14 31.07
N ALA A 36 21.87 39.43 30.71
CA ALA A 36 22.43 39.89 29.45
C ALA A 36 23.93 39.53 29.30
N ALA A 37 24.70 39.59 30.39
CA ALA A 37 26.12 39.20 30.38
C ALA A 37 26.31 37.68 30.14
N PHE A 38 25.48 36.82 30.73
CA PHE A 38 25.52 35.36 30.46
C PHE A 38 25.21 35.04 29.01
N VAL A 39 24.17 35.67 28.43
CA VAL A 39 23.83 35.52 27.02
C VAL A 39 24.97 35.99 26.11
N ALA A 40 25.56 37.13 26.42
CA ALA A 40 26.72 37.65 25.68
C ALA A 40 27.97 36.76 25.80
N ALA A 41 28.16 36.10 26.95
CA ALA A 41 29.24 35.13 27.16
C ALA A 41 28.97 33.77 26.50
N LYS A 42 27.79 33.55 25.96
CA LYS A 42 27.33 32.29 25.37
C LYS A 42 27.43 31.08 26.32
N GLN A 43 27.34 31.32 27.62
CA GLN A 43 27.36 30.28 28.65
C GLN A 43 26.55 30.72 29.87
N ILE A 44 25.65 29.83 30.32
CA ILE A 44 24.79 30.03 31.48
C ILE A 44 24.55 28.71 32.20
N SER A 45 24.33 28.74 33.53
CA SER A 45 23.84 27.53 34.22
C SER A 45 22.34 27.42 34.17
N GLY A 46 21.80 26.19 34.25
CA GLY A 46 20.35 25.94 34.23
C GLY A 46 19.60 26.65 35.35
N GLY A 47 20.20 26.79 36.55
CA GLY A 47 19.62 27.59 37.63
C GLY A 47 19.53 29.07 37.28
N ALA A 48 20.56 29.64 36.65
CA ALA A 48 20.53 31.03 36.19
C ALA A 48 19.54 31.28 35.05
N VAL A 49 19.30 30.30 34.18
CA VAL A 49 18.22 30.35 33.16
C VAL A 49 16.86 30.57 33.83
N ARG A 50 16.54 29.77 34.86
CA ARG A 50 15.30 29.93 35.64
C ARG A 50 15.18 31.34 36.25
N ASP A 51 16.24 31.81 36.89
CA ASP A 51 16.21 33.09 37.59
C ASP A 51 16.10 34.25 36.58
N CYS A 52 16.75 34.15 35.41
CA CYS A 52 16.60 35.11 34.31
C CYS A 52 15.18 35.16 33.73
N LEU A 53 14.53 34.01 33.56
CA LEU A 53 13.17 33.95 33.02
C LEU A 53 12.12 34.58 33.96
N GLN A 54 12.41 34.79 35.22
CA GLN A 54 11.59 35.59 36.12
C GLN A 54 11.66 37.09 35.83
N LEU A 55 12.72 37.54 35.17
CA LEU A 55 13.02 38.95 35.02
C LEU A 55 12.86 39.45 33.59
N ALA A 56 13.17 38.62 32.58
CA ALA A 56 13.24 39.05 31.20
C ALA A 56 13.16 37.86 30.24
N ALA A 57 12.91 38.15 28.96
CA ALA A 57 13.02 37.19 27.86
C ALA A 57 14.47 36.66 27.72
N ILE A 58 14.59 35.41 27.30
CA ILE A 58 15.85 34.88 26.79
C ILE A 58 15.81 34.98 25.28
N ASP A 59 16.73 35.74 24.69
CA ASP A 59 16.95 35.83 23.25
C ASP A 59 18.42 35.55 22.97
N ALA A 60 18.75 34.33 22.63
CA ALA A 60 20.11 33.86 22.47
C ALA A 60 20.24 32.94 21.23
N SER A 61 21.46 32.90 20.71
CA SER A 61 21.87 31.89 19.74
C SER A 61 23.23 31.33 20.10
N ASP A 62 23.46 30.05 19.82
CA ASP A 62 24.70 29.32 20.11
C ASP A 62 25.08 29.38 21.62
N LEU A 63 24.06 29.34 22.50
CA LEU A 63 24.24 29.40 23.96
C LEU A 63 24.44 27.99 24.52
N THR A 64 25.46 27.80 25.33
CA THR A 64 25.66 26.56 26.12
C THR A 64 25.05 26.73 27.50
N ILE A 65 24.14 25.82 27.86
CA ILE A 65 23.46 25.80 29.16
C ILE A 65 23.98 24.59 29.94
N THR A 66 24.74 24.84 31.01
CA THR A 66 25.35 23.77 31.80
C THR A 66 24.42 23.27 32.90
N GLY A 67 24.27 21.93 32.96
CA GLY A 67 23.42 21.25 33.92
C GLY A 67 21.91 21.33 33.58
N ASP A 68 21.09 20.81 34.47
CA ASP A 68 19.63 20.75 34.27
C ASP A 68 18.98 22.14 34.37
N VAL A 69 18.03 22.39 33.48
CA VAL A 69 17.11 23.54 33.56
C VAL A 69 15.81 23.09 34.22
N ASP A 70 15.53 23.59 35.42
CA ASP A 70 14.29 23.26 36.16
C ASP A 70 13.44 24.52 36.35
N LEU A 71 12.33 24.60 35.59
CA LEU A 71 11.41 25.74 35.61
C LEU A 71 10.13 25.47 36.43
N ARG A 72 9.95 24.27 36.99
CA ARG A 72 8.71 23.88 37.68
C ARG A 72 8.29 24.84 38.80
N ALA A 73 9.28 25.42 39.48
CA ALA A 73 9.02 26.40 40.55
C ALA A 73 8.45 27.73 40.05
N LEU A 74 8.51 28.03 38.74
CA LEU A 74 7.98 29.27 38.19
C LEU A 74 6.43 29.23 38.03
N GLY A 75 5.85 28.06 37.81
CA GLY A 75 4.42 27.88 37.54
C GLY A 75 4.01 28.53 36.21
N THR A 76 4.33 29.80 35.99
CA THR A 76 4.06 30.53 34.75
C THR A 76 5.29 31.26 34.24
N VAL A 77 5.54 31.22 32.94
CA VAL A 77 6.60 31.95 32.22
C VAL A 77 5.92 32.87 31.21
N ASP A 78 5.99 34.19 31.51
CA ASP A 78 5.34 35.24 30.70
C ASP A 78 6.27 35.89 29.66
N HIS A 79 7.48 35.42 29.57
CA HIS A 79 8.49 35.94 28.65
C HIS A 79 8.72 34.96 27.50
N PRO A 80 8.94 35.45 26.27
CA PRO A 80 9.33 34.58 25.16
C PRO A 80 10.70 33.98 25.38
N ILE A 81 10.87 32.75 24.93
CA ILE A 81 12.15 32.04 24.94
C ILE A 81 12.60 31.85 23.51
N ARG A 82 13.69 32.45 23.12
CA ARG A 82 14.38 32.20 21.87
C ARG A 82 15.79 31.70 22.15
N CYS A 83 16.04 30.45 21.81
CA CYS A 83 17.34 29.83 22.09
C CYS A 83 17.71 28.97 20.85
N GLN A 84 18.15 29.67 19.80
CA GLN A 84 18.50 29.04 18.54
C GLN A 84 19.90 28.44 18.58
N ARG A 85 20.06 27.20 18.11
CA ARG A 85 21.31 26.42 18.16
C ARG A 85 21.94 26.37 19.57
N CYS A 86 21.06 26.39 20.56
CA CYS A 86 21.53 26.25 21.94
C CYS A 86 21.85 24.80 22.27
N HIS A 87 22.79 24.58 23.15
CA HIS A 87 23.17 23.29 23.67
C HIS A 87 22.91 23.21 25.18
N LEU A 88 21.96 22.36 25.58
CA LEU A 88 21.67 22.04 26.97
C LEU A 88 22.43 20.76 27.34
N GLU A 89 23.50 20.89 28.16
CA GLU A 89 24.30 19.75 28.65
C GLU A 89 23.56 18.88 29.67
N GLY A 90 22.37 19.27 30.08
CA GLY A 90 21.49 18.54 31.01
C GLY A 90 20.08 18.39 30.49
N GLY A 91 19.17 18.00 31.39
CA GLY A 91 17.74 17.85 31.09
C GLY A 91 16.94 19.15 31.23
N LEU A 92 15.74 19.16 30.65
CA LEU A 92 14.76 20.25 30.77
C LEU A 92 13.54 19.75 31.56
N ARG A 93 13.27 20.38 32.73
CA ARG A 93 12.14 20.05 33.59
C ARG A 93 11.15 21.21 33.62
N ILE A 94 10.05 21.04 32.95
CA ILE A 94 8.97 22.04 32.78
C ILE A 94 7.58 21.44 33.04
N ALA A 95 7.52 20.35 33.82
CA ALA A 95 6.23 19.73 34.17
C ALA A 95 5.32 20.74 34.88
N ASP A 96 4.05 20.78 34.50
CA ASP A 96 2.98 21.65 35.00
C ASP A 96 3.27 23.17 34.86
N VAL A 97 4.22 23.56 34.02
CA VAL A 97 4.55 25.00 33.75
C VAL A 97 3.66 25.51 32.60
N THR A 98 3.16 26.74 32.80
CA THR A 98 2.41 27.45 31.75
C THR A 98 3.30 28.46 31.05
N PHE A 99 3.45 28.34 29.73
CA PHE A 99 4.16 29.32 28.88
C PHE A 99 3.13 30.14 28.12
N THR A 100 3.09 31.46 28.37
CA THR A 100 2.13 32.36 27.73
C THR A 100 2.68 32.98 26.44
N ARG A 101 3.96 32.82 26.15
CA ARG A 101 4.66 33.37 24.99
C ARG A 101 5.35 32.27 24.18
N ALA A 102 5.66 32.62 22.93
CA ALA A 102 6.29 31.70 21.99
C ALA A 102 7.66 31.18 22.49
N ILE A 103 7.91 29.93 22.15
CA ILE A 103 9.19 29.26 22.37
C ILE A 103 9.79 28.94 21.00
N ASP A 104 11.03 29.38 20.79
CA ASP A 104 11.82 29.08 19.58
C ASP A 104 13.11 28.37 20.00
N PHE A 105 13.16 27.08 19.72
CA PHE A 105 14.27 26.16 19.98
C PHE A 105 14.85 25.59 18.69
N ASP A 106 14.79 26.34 17.58
CA ASP A 106 15.36 25.89 16.33
C ASP A 106 16.85 25.55 16.46
N GLY A 107 17.27 24.37 16.03
CA GLY A 107 18.63 23.89 16.11
C GLY A 107 19.09 23.50 17.54
N VAL A 108 18.18 23.38 18.50
CA VAL A 108 18.56 23.05 19.89
C VAL A 108 19.02 21.58 20.00
N LEU A 109 20.05 21.36 20.83
CA LEU A 109 20.49 20.05 21.29
C LEU A 109 20.32 19.95 22.82
N ILE A 110 19.66 18.90 23.28
CA ILE A 110 19.49 18.61 24.71
C ILE A 110 20.09 17.22 24.97
N ASP A 111 21.20 17.20 25.74
CA ASP A 111 21.89 15.93 26.06
C ASP A 111 21.18 15.10 27.14
N GLY A 112 20.20 15.66 27.81
CA GLY A 112 19.38 14.97 28.80
C GLY A 112 17.97 14.65 28.31
N SER A 113 17.07 14.47 29.26
CA SER A 113 15.65 14.24 29.01
C SER A 113 14.82 15.49 29.16
N ILE A 114 13.67 15.54 28.48
CA ILE A 114 12.62 16.55 28.68
C ILE A 114 11.53 15.94 29.57
N ASP A 115 11.18 16.63 30.65
CA ASP A 115 9.97 16.38 31.46
C ASP A 115 9.05 17.61 31.33
N ALA A 116 8.05 17.48 30.45
CA ALA A 116 7.04 18.50 30.15
C ALA A 116 5.62 18.00 30.45
N ARG A 117 5.47 17.05 31.36
CA ARG A 117 4.17 16.48 31.71
C ARG A 117 3.20 17.55 32.20
N GLY A 118 2.00 17.58 31.64
CA GLY A 118 0.97 18.55 32.02
C GLY A 118 1.32 20.01 31.72
N ALA A 119 2.45 20.29 31.03
CA ALA A 119 2.82 21.65 30.66
C ALA A 119 1.78 22.28 29.70
N THR A 120 1.58 23.59 29.80
CA THR A 120 0.65 24.33 28.94
C THR A 120 1.40 25.36 28.10
N PHE A 121 1.27 25.27 26.79
CA PHE A 121 1.87 26.18 25.82
C PHE A 121 0.74 26.99 25.15
N GLN A 122 0.61 28.29 25.52
CA GLN A 122 -0.46 29.16 25.00
C GLN A 122 -0.09 29.87 23.70
N ALA A 123 1.14 29.70 23.22
CA ALA A 123 1.67 30.33 22.02
C ALA A 123 2.53 29.32 21.24
N PRO A 124 2.93 29.60 20.00
CA PRO A 124 3.63 28.65 19.16
C PRO A 124 4.92 28.09 19.78
N VAL A 125 5.18 26.80 19.55
CA VAL A 125 6.42 26.11 19.89
C VAL A 125 7.14 25.69 18.61
N LEU A 126 8.34 26.21 18.40
CA LEU A 126 9.20 25.89 17.26
C LEU A 126 10.45 25.18 17.76
N ALA A 127 10.76 24.02 17.22
CA ALA A 127 11.97 23.26 17.53
C ALA A 127 12.34 22.43 16.29
N ARG A 128 12.79 23.10 15.23
CA ARG A 128 13.20 22.46 13.98
C ARG A 128 14.68 22.14 14.00
N ALA A 129 15.07 21.03 13.39
CA ALA A 129 16.49 20.76 13.21
C ALA A 129 17.09 21.69 12.14
N GLU A 130 18.33 22.09 12.37
CA GLU A 130 19.13 22.79 11.36
C GLU A 130 20.04 21.79 10.62
N PRO A 131 20.17 21.87 9.28
CA PRO A 131 20.89 20.86 8.49
C PRO A 131 22.37 20.68 8.85
N SER A 132 22.98 21.68 9.52
CA SER A 132 24.42 21.70 9.81
C SER A 132 24.76 21.42 11.27
N THR A 133 23.77 21.30 12.15
CA THR A 133 23.98 21.12 13.59
C THR A 133 23.19 19.93 14.12
N PRO A 134 23.78 19.10 15.02
CA PRO A 134 23.00 18.11 15.73
C PRO A 134 21.85 18.80 16.48
N SER A 135 20.62 18.40 16.21
CA SER A 135 19.45 19.01 16.83
C SER A 135 18.54 17.90 17.34
N GLY A 136 18.09 18.03 18.57
CA GLY A 136 17.21 17.05 19.17
C GLY A 136 17.42 16.83 20.65
N VAL A 137 16.85 15.72 21.13
CA VAL A 137 16.88 15.28 22.52
C VAL A 137 17.55 13.91 22.58
N THR A 138 18.65 13.76 23.30
CA THR A 138 19.34 12.45 23.37
C THR A 138 18.69 11.50 24.38
N GLY A 139 18.02 12.04 25.40
CA GLY A 139 17.23 11.28 26.38
C GLY A 139 15.78 11.07 25.96
N THR A 140 14.93 10.78 26.95
CA THR A 140 13.47 10.68 26.76
C THR A 140 12.84 12.07 26.70
N ALA A 141 11.75 12.20 25.93
CA ALA A 141 10.94 13.41 25.89
C ALA A 141 9.50 13.08 26.33
N ASP A 142 9.10 13.57 27.50
CA ASP A 142 7.79 13.31 28.07
C ASP A 142 6.93 14.58 28.05
N PHE A 143 5.97 14.62 27.12
CA PHE A 143 4.94 15.64 26.96
C PHE A 143 3.55 15.10 27.29
N SER A 144 3.46 14.02 28.09
CA SER A 144 2.16 13.44 28.41
C SER A 144 1.26 14.46 29.12
N LEU A 145 -0.01 14.47 28.75
CA LEU A 145 -1.02 15.40 29.26
C LEU A 145 -0.72 16.89 29.01
N ALA A 146 0.27 17.20 28.18
CA ALA A 146 0.57 18.60 27.84
C ALA A 146 -0.52 19.20 26.94
N THR A 147 -0.73 20.51 27.05
CA THR A 147 -1.68 21.26 26.21
C THR A 147 -0.94 22.28 25.35
N PHE A 148 -1.16 22.23 24.06
CA PHE A 148 -0.62 23.16 23.07
C PHE A 148 -1.79 23.91 22.44
N ALA A 149 -1.97 25.19 22.82
CA ALA A 149 -3.08 26.00 22.32
C ALA A 149 -2.84 26.57 20.92
N ASP A 150 -1.58 26.61 20.47
CA ASP A 150 -1.20 27.11 19.14
C ASP A 150 -0.30 26.07 18.42
N ALA A 151 0.13 26.41 17.20
CA ALA A 151 0.88 25.51 16.34
C ALA A 151 2.20 25.05 16.96
N VAL A 152 2.52 23.77 16.74
CA VAL A 152 3.76 23.13 17.21
C VAL A 152 4.52 22.56 16.03
N THR A 153 5.83 22.80 16.00
CA THR A 153 6.71 22.28 14.95
C THR A 153 7.94 21.61 15.56
N PHE A 154 8.10 20.32 15.28
CA PHE A 154 9.23 19.47 15.66
C PHE A 154 9.88 18.84 14.42
N ASP A 155 9.96 19.62 13.33
CA ASP A 155 10.39 19.09 12.04
C ASP A 155 11.88 18.73 12.02
N ASP A 156 12.20 17.59 11.41
CA ASP A 156 13.54 17.00 11.28
C ASP A 156 14.25 16.73 12.63
N LEU A 157 13.56 16.93 13.76
CA LEU A 157 14.14 16.78 15.09
C LEU A 157 14.45 15.30 15.41
N SER A 158 15.55 15.06 16.15
CA SER A 158 15.90 13.72 16.61
C SER A 158 15.48 13.53 18.08
N PHE A 159 14.62 12.54 18.33
CA PHE A 159 14.33 12.00 19.66
C PHE A 159 15.15 10.72 19.84
N GLY A 160 16.25 10.81 20.59
CA GLY A 160 17.20 9.70 20.73
C GLY A 160 16.64 8.48 21.46
N GLN A 161 15.65 8.69 22.33
CA GLN A 161 14.90 7.65 23.04
C GLN A 161 13.40 7.83 22.82
N SER A 162 12.57 7.28 23.72
CA SER A 162 11.11 7.37 23.61
C SER A 162 10.62 8.82 23.73
N ALA A 163 9.67 9.18 22.86
CA ALA A 163 8.92 10.43 22.96
C ALA A 163 7.47 10.11 23.30
N ASN A 164 6.99 10.66 24.39
CA ASN A 164 5.68 10.39 24.96
C ASN A 164 4.78 11.65 24.89
N PHE A 165 3.69 11.56 24.15
CA PHE A 165 2.64 12.57 24.02
C PHE A 165 1.28 12.02 24.49
N ASP A 166 1.24 10.97 25.30
CA ASP A 166 0.00 10.33 25.73
C ASP A 166 -0.94 11.31 26.42
N GLY A 167 -2.19 11.36 25.93
CA GLY A 167 -3.19 12.29 26.44
C GLY A 167 -2.90 13.76 26.20
N ALA A 168 -1.87 14.10 25.40
CA ALA A 168 -1.61 15.49 25.03
C ALA A 168 -2.74 16.05 24.16
N ARG A 169 -2.98 17.37 24.27
CA ARG A 169 -3.99 18.09 23.51
C ARG A 169 -3.33 19.16 22.63
N PHE A 170 -3.52 19.05 21.34
CA PHE A 170 -3.13 20.04 20.35
C PHE A 170 -4.38 20.76 19.84
N GLU A 171 -4.60 22.00 20.27
CA GLU A 171 -5.75 22.82 19.84
C GLU A 171 -5.55 23.44 18.45
N SER A 172 -4.36 23.24 17.87
CA SER A 172 -3.99 23.66 16.52
C SER A 172 -3.24 22.53 15.82
N SER A 173 -2.48 22.86 14.78
CA SER A 173 -1.69 21.88 14.02
C SER A 173 -0.39 21.52 14.72
N VAL A 174 0.02 20.27 14.56
CA VAL A 174 1.33 19.78 15.02
C VAL A 174 2.07 19.09 13.88
N SER A 175 3.36 19.38 13.75
CA SER A 175 4.23 18.81 12.72
C SER A 175 5.46 18.15 13.34
N PHE A 176 5.72 16.92 12.91
CA PHE A 176 6.92 16.12 13.14
C PHE A 176 7.50 15.67 11.79
N GLN A 177 7.35 16.49 10.73
CA GLN A 177 7.85 16.14 9.40
C GLN A 177 9.34 15.81 9.45
N GLY A 178 9.74 14.67 8.89
CA GLY A 178 11.14 14.24 8.87
C GLY A 178 11.74 13.81 10.23
N ALA A 179 11.02 14.01 11.35
CA ALA A 179 11.52 13.70 12.67
C ALA A 179 11.95 12.22 12.83
N GLN A 180 13.02 11.98 13.60
CA GLN A 180 13.57 10.66 13.87
C GLN A 180 13.28 10.26 15.31
N PHE A 181 12.69 9.06 15.51
CA PHE A 181 12.46 8.51 16.84
C PHE A 181 13.34 7.27 17.04
N GLY A 182 14.31 7.38 17.95
CA GLY A 182 15.26 6.30 18.24
C GLY A 182 14.65 5.13 19.01
N ALA A 183 13.47 5.32 19.61
CA ALA A 183 12.68 4.29 20.28
C ALA A 183 11.19 4.48 19.96
N ASP A 184 10.30 4.34 20.96
CA ASP A 184 8.85 4.46 20.80
C ASP A 184 8.41 5.92 20.58
N ALA A 185 7.36 6.08 19.77
CA ALA A 185 6.61 7.33 19.61
C ALA A 185 5.18 7.12 20.11
N GLN A 186 4.85 7.67 21.27
CA GLN A 186 3.58 7.41 21.95
C GLN A 186 2.65 8.61 21.82
N PHE A 187 1.45 8.37 21.25
CA PHE A 187 0.39 9.34 21.04
C PHE A 187 -0.98 8.74 21.47
N GLU A 188 -0.99 7.92 22.53
CA GLU A 188 -2.25 7.32 22.99
C GLU A 188 -3.19 8.39 23.54
N ARG A 189 -4.47 8.30 23.20
CA ARG A 189 -5.51 9.24 23.66
C ARG A 189 -5.18 10.72 23.40
N VAL A 190 -4.33 10.98 22.40
CA VAL A 190 -4.05 12.34 21.95
C VAL A 190 -5.29 12.95 21.32
N ALA A 191 -5.47 14.27 21.48
CA ALA A 191 -6.51 15.01 20.76
C ALA A 191 -5.86 16.09 19.90
N VAL A 192 -6.12 16.08 18.59
CA VAL A 192 -5.58 17.03 17.62
C VAL A 192 -6.71 17.68 16.85
N GLU A 193 -6.88 19.00 17.00
CA GLU A 193 -7.93 19.75 16.31
C GLU A 193 -7.51 20.15 14.88
N GLY A 194 -6.22 20.44 14.67
CA GLY A 194 -5.64 20.83 13.38
C GLY A 194 -5.02 19.64 12.62
N PHE A 195 -4.05 19.95 11.76
CA PHE A 195 -3.27 18.93 11.04
C PHE A 195 -2.33 18.20 11.98
N PHE A 196 -2.23 16.90 11.80
CA PHE A 196 -1.20 16.06 12.41
C PHE A 196 -0.26 15.55 11.31
N VAL A 197 0.98 16.03 11.31
CA VAL A 197 1.98 15.64 10.29
C VAL A 197 3.08 14.84 10.95
N LEU A 198 3.25 13.60 10.50
CA LEU A 198 4.33 12.70 10.92
C LEU A 198 4.99 12.05 9.68
N SER A 199 4.98 12.76 8.57
CA SER A 199 5.49 12.28 7.29
C SER A 199 7.01 12.25 7.21
N GLY A 200 7.55 11.35 6.39
CA GLY A 200 9.00 11.14 6.28
C GLY A 200 9.63 10.59 7.56
N GLY A 201 10.96 10.49 7.61
CA GLY A 201 11.69 10.04 8.80
C GLY A 201 11.43 8.58 9.21
N THR A 202 11.88 8.20 10.41
CA THR A 202 11.81 6.81 10.89
C THR A 202 11.43 6.76 12.38
N VAL A 203 10.61 5.77 12.76
CA VAL A 203 10.42 5.32 14.14
C VAL A 203 11.06 3.95 14.29
N GLN A 204 12.01 3.79 15.20
CA GLN A 204 12.75 2.53 15.34
C GLN A 204 11.96 1.44 16.04
N GLN A 205 11.10 1.81 17.00
CA GLN A 205 10.23 0.90 17.75
C GLN A 205 8.76 1.20 17.45
N GLU A 206 7.84 0.87 18.35
CA GLU A 206 6.41 1.04 18.12
C GLU A 206 5.99 2.50 18.06
N THR A 207 5.06 2.80 17.15
CA THR A 207 4.28 4.04 17.20
C THR A 207 2.88 3.68 17.68
N SER A 208 2.45 4.25 18.80
CA SER A 208 1.08 4.07 19.33
C SER A 208 0.26 5.35 19.16
N MET A 209 -0.88 5.23 18.48
CA MET A 209 -1.90 6.27 18.32
C MET A 209 -3.27 5.78 18.84
N ARG A 210 -3.26 4.78 19.74
CA ARG A 210 -4.46 4.13 20.24
C ARG A 210 -5.41 5.12 20.90
N ASP A 211 -6.70 4.94 20.59
CA ASP A 211 -7.78 5.76 21.15
C ASP A 211 -7.57 7.28 20.96
N GLY A 212 -6.72 7.67 20.00
CA GLY A 212 -6.48 9.08 19.64
C GLY A 212 -7.62 9.65 18.82
N VAL A 213 -7.82 10.97 18.90
CA VAL A 213 -8.85 11.70 18.14
C VAL A 213 -8.18 12.76 17.28
N PHE A 214 -8.37 12.66 15.96
CA PHE A 214 -7.75 13.54 14.97
C PHE A 214 -8.83 14.18 14.11
N HIS A 215 -9.10 15.47 14.34
CA HIS A 215 -10.14 16.19 13.60
C HIS A 215 -9.67 16.72 12.24
N GLY A 216 -8.39 17.06 12.12
CA GLY A 216 -7.79 17.49 10.86
C GLY A 216 -7.23 16.34 10.02
N THR A 217 -6.55 16.71 8.93
CA THR A 217 -5.83 15.74 8.11
C THR A 217 -4.65 15.14 8.89
N VAL A 218 -4.50 13.84 8.79
CA VAL A 218 -3.34 13.10 9.32
C VAL A 218 -2.45 12.70 8.15
N ASP A 219 -1.20 13.17 8.16
CA ASP A 219 -0.22 12.88 7.12
C ASP A 219 0.93 12.04 7.67
N LEU A 220 0.98 10.78 7.23
CA LEU A 220 2.01 9.79 7.57
C LEU A 220 2.77 9.34 6.30
N GLU A 221 2.70 10.13 5.23
CA GLU A 221 3.31 9.79 3.93
C GLU A 221 4.79 9.46 4.05
N SER A 222 5.22 8.41 3.35
CA SER A 222 6.64 8.02 3.25
C SER A 222 7.33 7.77 4.61
N ARG A 223 6.56 7.57 5.68
CA ARG A 223 7.09 7.27 7.02
C ARG A 223 7.54 5.83 7.13
N ASN A 224 8.66 5.60 7.82
CA ASN A 224 9.16 4.27 8.11
C ASN A 224 8.89 3.88 9.58
N PHE A 225 7.85 3.08 9.82
CA PHE A 225 7.45 2.54 11.12
C PHE A 225 8.08 1.15 11.31
N ARG A 226 9.35 1.09 11.71
CA ARG A 226 10.08 -0.19 11.83
C ARG A 226 9.47 -1.14 12.88
N GLY A 227 9.04 -0.61 14.01
CA GLY A 227 8.35 -1.38 15.05
C GLY A 227 6.83 -1.49 14.84
N GLY A 228 6.31 -0.88 13.77
CA GLY A 228 4.88 -0.87 13.46
C GLY A 228 4.15 0.38 13.95
N LEU A 229 2.88 0.47 13.50
CA LEU A 229 1.92 1.49 13.91
C LEU A 229 0.69 0.83 14.51
N ASN A 230 0.33 1.22 15.71
CA ASN A 230 -0.89 0.79 16.40
C ASN A 230 -1.82 1.99 16.61
N ALA A 231 -2.89 2.05 15.83
CA ALA A 231 -3.94 3.08 15.93
C ALA A 231 -5.31 2.44 16.24
N ALA A 232 -5.32 1.33 17.01
CA ALA A 232 -6.56 0.68 17.38
C ALA A 232 -7.49 1.62 18.15
N GLY A 233 -8.77 1.64 17.77
CA GLY A 233 -9.80 2.48 18.39
C GLY A 233 -9.66 3.97 18.13
N ALA A 234 -8.70 4.42 17.31
CA ALA A 234 -8.53 5.84 17.01
C ALA A 234 -9.63 6.36 16.07
N ASP A 235 -9.94 7.66 16.19
CA ASP A 235 -10.95 8.35 15.39
C ASP A 235 -10.29 9.42 14.50
N PHE A 236 -10.34 9.21 13.18
CA PHE A 236 -9.78 10.08 12.17
C PHE A 236 -10.92 10.71 11.36
N THR A 237 -11.40 11.87 11.77
CA THR A 237 -12.52 12.55 11.07
C THR A 237 -12.08 13.30 9.83
N GLY A 238 -10.78 13.61 9.69
CA GLY A 238 -10.16 14.12 8.48
C GLY A 238 -9.60 13.01 7.57
N ARG A 239 -9.04 13.42 6.42
CA ARG A 239 -8.33 12.49 5.53
C ARG A 239 -7.07 11.94 6.21
N THR A 240 -6.83 10.64 6.08
CA THR A 240 -5.60 9.98 6.56
C THR A 240 -4.76 9.52 5.37
N ASN A 241 -3.54 10.05 5.27
CA ASN A 241 -2.57 9.74 4.22
C ASN A 241 -1.47 8.83 4.78
N LEU A 242 -1.47 7.57 4.34
CA LEU A 242 -0.49 6.52 4.64
C LEU A 242 0.34 6.16 3.39
N SER A 243 0.24 6.96 2.31
CA SER A 243 0.85 6.62 1.03
C SER A 243 2.37 6.47 1.15
N LEU A 244 2.91 5.45 0.46
CA LEU A 244 4.35 5.15 0.44
C LEU A 244 4.96 4.84 1.84
N ALA A 245 4.15 4.76 2.90
CA ALA A 245 4.64 4.41 4.23
C ALA A 245 5.04 2.93 4.31
N THR A 246 5.99 2.63 5.20
CA THR A 246 6.44 1.25 5.45
C THR A 246 6.12 0.87 6.89
N PHE A 247 5.44 -0.27 7.08
CA PHE A 247 4.98 -0.74 8.38
C PHE A 247 5.63 -2.07 8.75
N GLY A 248 6.31 -2.10 9.89
CA GLY A 248 6.97 -3.26 10.44
C GLY A 248 8.30 -3.60 9.78
N ALA A 249 8.99 -4.59 10.35
CA ALA A 249 10.16 -5.23 9.77
C ALA A 249 9.80 -6.66 9.36
N SER A 250 10.43 -7.18 8.32
CA SER A 250 10.17 -8.56 7.87
C SER A 250 10.38 -9.57 9.01
N GLY A 251 9.30 -10.32 9.34
CA GLY A 251 9.31 -11.30 10.43
C GLY A 251 9.09 -10.74 11.85
N GLY A 252 8.79 -9.44 11.97
CA GLY A 252 8.39 -8.82 13.24
C GLY A 252 6.91 -9.08 13.63
N PRO A 253 6.45 -8.52 14.75
CA PRO A 253 5.04 -8.52 15.14
C PRO A 253 4.19 -7.76 14.13
N ASP A 254 2.91 -7.53 14.44
CA ASP A 254 2.02 -6.80 13.54
C ASP A 254 2.62 -5.44 13.14
N GLY A 255 2.71 -5.20 11.81
CA GLY A 255 3.29 -3.96 11.30
C GLY A 255 2.31 -2.80 11.33
N LEU A 256 1.01 -3.10 11.14
CA LEU A 256 -0.07 -2.12 11.20
C LEU A 256 -1.25 -2.71 11.96
N VAL A 257 -1.76 -1.97 12.95
CA VAL A 257 -2.97 -2.33 13.69
C VAL A 257 -3.91 -1.13 13.68
N LEU A 258 -5.06 -1.28 13.01
CA LEU A 258 -6.13 -0.27 12.94
C LEU A 258 -7.45 -0.78 13.51
N ASP A 259 -7.41 -1.84 14.31
CA ASP A 259 -8.60 -2.55 14.79
C ASP A 259 -9.60 -1.62 15.49
N GLY A 260 -10.83 -1.57 14.98
CA GLY A 260 -11.89 -0.75 15.55
C GLY A 260 -11.75 0.76 15.32
N ALA A 261 -10.78 1.20 14.53
CA ALA A 261 -10.62 2.62 14.21
C ALA A 261 -11.70 3.10 13.23
N SER A 262 -12.01 4.40 13.27
CA SER A 262 -12.88 5.05 12.31
C SER A 262 -12.11 6.07 11.46
N PHE A 263 -12.44 6.12 10.17
CA PHE A 263 -11.79 7.01 9.20
C PHE A 263 -12.82 7.70 8.31
N ALA A 264 -12.56 8.96 7.94
CA ALA A 264 -13.18 9.51 6.77
C ALA A 264 -12.61 8.80 5.53
N ASP A 265 -11.50 9.27 5.00
CA ASP A 265 -10.84 8.64 3.84
C ASP A 265 -9.44 8.14 4.22
N VAL A 266 -9.12 6.91 3.81
CA VAL A 266 -7.77 6.33 3.99
C VAL A 266 -7.10 6.17 2.64
N ASP A 267 -5.93 6.78 2.49
CA ASP A 267 -5.05 6.62 1.34
C ASP A 267 -3.75 5.92 1.78
N ALA A 268 -3.65 4.64 1.48
CA ALA A 268 -2.46 3.81 1.71
C ALA A 268 -1.85 3.34 0.38
N SER A 269 -1.98 4.17 -0.67
CA SER A 269 -1.43 3.84 -2.00
C SER A 269 0.10 3.71 -1.95
N GLY A 270 0.62 2.66 -2.55
CA GLY A 270 2.05 2.35 -2.55
C GLY A 270 2.64 2.01 -1.18
N ALA A 271 1.83 1.88 -0.12
CA ALA A 271 2.31 1.50 1.21
C ALA A 271 2.84 0.06 1.22
N THR A 272 3.84 -0.19 2.07
CA THR A 272 4.43 -1.52 2.26
C THR A 272 4.16 -2.04 3.67
N PHE A 273 3.39 -3.12 3.77
CA PHE A 273 3.15 -3.86 5.01
C PHE A 273 4.13 -5.03 5.07
N ALA A 274 5.32 -4.80 5.64
CA ALA A 274 6.38 -5.80 5.72
C ALA A 274 6.07 -6.92 6.74
N SER A 275 5.30 -6.61 7.79
CA SER A 275 4.70 -7.55 8.72
C SER A 275 3.19 -7.63 8.49
N HIS A 276 2.49 -8.46 9.28
CA HIS A 276 1.04 -8.59 9.21
C HIS A 276 0.33 -7.24 9.46
N ALA A 277 -0.71 -6.96 8.67
CA ALA A 277 -1.55 -5.78 8.82
C ALA A 277 -2.95 -6.19 9.30
N SER A 278 -3.34 -5.74 10.49
CA SER A 278 -4.66 -5.94 11.08
C SER A 278 -5.50 -4.67 10.92
N VAL A 279 -6.56 -4.78 10.13
CA VAL A 279 -7.49 -3.69 9.80
C VAL A 279 -8.92 -4.18 10.06
N ARG A 280 -9.14 -4.70 11.26
CA ARG A 280 -10.38 -5.37 11.64
C ARG A 280 -11.38 -4.40 12.22
N LEU A 281 -12.67 -4.62 11.91
CA LEU A 281 -13.77 -3.81 12.44
C LEU A 281 -13.60 -2.30 12.19
N VAL A 282 -12.84 -1.93 11.17
CA VAL A 282 -12.64 -0.54 10.76
C VAL A 282 -13.89 -0.03 10.04
N HIS A 283 -14.25 1.23 10.29
CA HIS A 283 -15.25 1.95 9.51
C HIS A 283 -14.56 3.07 8.73
N ALA A 284 -14.77 3.13 7.40
CA ALA A 284 -14.18 4.15 6.54
C ALA A 284 -15.15 4.58 5.44
N THR A 285 -15.08 5.84 5.01
CA THR A 285 -15.84 6.30 3.84
C THR A 285 -15.21 5.77 2.55
N ALA A 286 -13.89 5.80 2.43
CA ALA A 286 -13.16 5.21 1.30
C ALA A 286 -11.83 4.59 1.78
N LEU A 287 -11.39 3.54 1.08
CA LEU A 287 -10.13 2.84 1.34
C LEU A 287 -9.34 2.67 0.05
N ASN A 288 -8.18 3.32 -0.05
CA ASN A 288 -7.29 3.22 -1.19
C ASN A 288 -6.02 2.45 -0.81
N LEU A 289 -5.85 1.26 -1.37
CA LEU A 289 -4.69 0.37 -1.25
C LEU A 289 -4.04 0.12 -2.63
N ASN A 290 -4.20 1.06 -3.57
CA ASN A 290 -3.61 0.91 -4.90
C ASN A 290 -2.09 0.79 -4.82
N GLN A 291 -1.53 -0.19 -5.55
CA GLN A 291 -0.09 -0.45 -5.58
C GLN A 291 0.54 -0.76 -4.19
N ALA A 292 -0.28 -0.99 -3.17
CA ALA A 292 0.21 -1.38 -1.85
C ALA A 292 0.78 -2.82 -1.89
N SER A 293 1.77 -3.09 -1.06
CA SER A 293 2.41 -4.40 -0.93
C SER A 293 2.19 -4.98 0.46
N ALA A 294 1.40 -6.05 0.57
CA ALA A 294 1.17 -6.78 1.82
C ALA A 294 1.94 -8.10 1.81
N LEU A 295 3.13 -8.12 2.44
CA LEU A 295 4.06 -9.24 2.35
C LEU A 295 3.73 -10.39 3.30
N ALA A 296 3.23 -10.10 4.50
CA ALA A 296 2.95 -11.10 5.53
C ALA A 296 1.45 -11.42 5.71
N GLY A 297 0.58 -10.60 5.12
CA GLY A 297 -0.87 -10.78 5.16
C GLY A 297 -1.63 -9.51 5.54
N LEU A 298 -2.93 -9.50 5.19
CA LEU A 298 -3.84 -8.39 5.44
C LEU A 298 -5.17 -8.95 5.97
N ASP A 299 -5.54 -8.53 7.17
CA ASP A 299 -6.82 -8.91 7.81
C ASP A 299 -7.79 -7.72 7.79
N LEU A 300 -8.86 -7.85 7.01
CA LEU A 300 -9.94 -6.87 6.86
C LEU A 300 -11.25 -7.38 7.49
N GLN A 301 -11.17 -8.32 8.43
CA GLN A 301 -12.35 -8.93 9.02
C GLN A 301 -13.31 -7.90 9.65
N GLY A 302 -14.56 -7.89 9.19
CA GLY A 302 -15.60 -7.02 9.74
C GLY A 302 -15.48 -5.54 9.36
N THR A 303 -14.49 -5.17 8.54
CA THR A 303 -14.30 -3.79 8.07
C THR A 303 -15.42 -3.39 7.13
N GLN A 304 -15.92 -2.19 7.30
CA GLN A 304 -17.00 -1.58 6.52
C GLN A 304 -16.51 -0.32 5.83
N VAL A 305 -16.62 -0.29 4.51
CA VAL A 305 -16.29 0.87 3.68
C VAL A 305 -17.56 1.33 2.98
N ASP A 306 -18.05 2.52 3.29
CA ASP A 306 -19.30 3.04 2.73
C ASP A 306 -19.19 3.31 1.23
N GLY A 307 -18.02 3.71 0.78
CA GLY A 307 -17.66 3.96 -0.61
C GLY A 307 -16.79 2.84 -1.22
N PRO A 308 -15.88 3.20 -2.15
CA PRO A 308 -15.02 2.25 -2.82
C PRO A 308 -13.87 1.78 -1.93
N ALA A 309 -13.54 0.48 -2.05
CA ALA A 309 -12.29 -0.11 -1.60
C ALA A 309 -11.46 -0.49 -2.84
N SER A 310 -10.33 0.17 -3.03
CA SER A 310 -9.48 -0.01 -4.22
C SER A 310 -8.18 -0.70 -3.87
N PHE A 311 -7.86 -1.75 -4.65
CA PHE A 311 -6.64 -2.58 -4.55
C PHE A 311 -5.97 -2.69 -5.92
N ASP A 312 -6.13 -1.68 -6.78
CA ASP A 312 -5.58 -1.73 -8.15
C ASP A 312 -4.05 -1.78 -8.11
N GLY A 313 -3.47 -2.78 -8.79
CA GLY A 313 -2.03 -3.01 -8.77
C GLY A 313 -1.43 -3.42 -7.42
N ALA A 314 -2.25 -3.72 -6.40
CA ALA A 314 -1.75 -4.17 -5.11
C ALA A 314 -1.12 -5.57 -5.19
N GLU A 315 -0.01 -5.78 -4.47
CA GLU A 315 0.67 -7.06 -4.31
C GLU A 315 0.28 -7.70 -2.98
N LEU A 316 -0.68 -8.62 -3.02
CA LEU A 316 -1.15 -9.32 -1.83
C LEU A 316 -0.41 -10.67 -1.69
N GLN A 317 0.47 -10.75 -0.72
CA GLN A 317 1.17 -11.98 -0.35
C GLN A 317 0.70 -12.42 1.05
N GLY A 318 0.78 -13.72 1.34
CA GLY A 318 0.34 -14.24 2.62
C GLY A 318 -1.17 -14.42 2.74
N ALA A 319 -1.70 -14.31 3.96
CA ALA A 319 -3.13 -14.49 4.23
C ALA A 319 -3.91 -13.19 3.95
N LEU A 320 -5.04 -13.32 3.26
CA LEU A 320 -6.03 -12.24 3.14
C LEU A 320 -7.32 -12.71 3.80
N ASP A 321 -7.83 -11.99 4.80
CA ASP A 321 -9.13 -12.26 5.41
C ASP A 321 -10.14 -11.15 5.09
N LEU A 322 -11.21 -11.54 4.41
CA LEU A 322 -12.34 -10.67 4.05
C LEU A 322 -13.65 -11.12 4.74
N GLN A 323 -13.59 -11.85 5.84
CA GLN A 323 -14.80 -12.24 6.56
C GLN A 323 -15.58 -11.02 7.02
N LYS A 324 -16.86 -10.94 6.64
CA LYS A 324 -17.73 -9.79 6.94
C LYS A 324 -17.22 -8.42 6.44
N PHE A 325 -16.20 -8.40 5.58
CA PHE A 325 -15.80 -7.17 4.89
C PHE A 325 -16.96 -6.68 4.03
N ALA A 326 -17.22 -5.38 4.01
CA ALA A 326 -18.24 -4.75 3.17
C ALA A 326 -17.68 -3.48 2.54
N ALA A 327 -17.98 -3.28 1.26
CA ALA A 327 -17.68 -2.05 0.51
C ALA A 327 -18.77 -1.85 -0.54
N SER A 328 -19.06 -0.60 -0.92
CA SER A 328 -20.01 -0.33 -2.00
C SER A 328 -19.48 -0.80 -3.36
N GLN A 329 -18.16 -0.73 -3.54
CA GLN A 329 -17.44 -1.19 -4.72
C GLN A 329 -16.07 -1.74 -4.31
N ILE A 330 -15.66 -2.84 -4.95
CA ILE A 330 -14.27 -3.35 -4.85
C ILE A 330 -13.62 -3.19 -6.21
N VAL A 331 -12.48 -2.51 -6.26
CA VAL A 331 -11.61 -2.44 -7.45
C VAL A 331 -10.38 -3.30 -7.18
N LEU A 332 -10.24 -4.41 -7.91
CA LEU A 332 -9.17 -5.39 -7.68
C LEU A 332 -8.84 -6.11 -8.97
N ASP A 333 -7.56 -6.24 -9.30
CA ASP A 333 -7.12 -7.27 -10.26
C ASP A 333 -7.06 -8.64 -9.57
N ILE A 334 -7.91 -9.56 -10.01
CA ILE A 334 -7.92 -10.93 -9.49
C ILE A 334 -6.57 -11.66 -9.69
N GLY A 335 -5.74 -11.20 -10.64
CA GLY A 335 -4.38 -11.68 -10.82
C GLY A 335 -3.51 -11.46 -9.58
N ALA A 336 -3.72 -10.37 -8.86
CA ALA A 336 -3.03 -10.03 -7.63
C ALA A 336 -3.26 -11.04 -6.49
N LEU A 337 -4.39 -11.79 -6.52
CA LEU A 337 -4.69 -12.86 -5.56
C LEU A 337 -3.90 -14.16 -5.83
N GLY A 338 -2.98 -14.18 -6.80
CA GLY A 338 -2.24 -15.39 -7.19
C GLY A 338 -1.49 -16.07 -6.06
N ASN A 339 -0.97 -15.29 -5.11
CA ASN A 339 -0.16 -15.75 -3.97
C ASN A 339 -0.94 -15.82 -2.64
N VAL A 340 -2.20 -15.42 -2.63
CA VAL A 340 -3.06 -15.52 -1.43
C VAL A 340 -3.38 -16.98 -1.13
N ALA A 341 -3.38 -17.33 0.13
CA ALA A 341 -3.52 -18.67 0.71
C ALA A 341 -4.35 -19.66 -0.13
N SER A 342 -3.87 -20.89 -0.26
CA SER A 342 -4.53 -21.98 -0.97
C SER A 342 -5.69 -22.57 -0.16
N GLY A 343 -6.69 -23.15 -0.81
CA GLY A 343 -7.73 -23.95 -0.19
C GLY A 343 -9.00 -23.18 0.21
N PRO A 344 -9.62 -23.51 1.36
CA PRO A 344 -10.94 -22.98 1.74
C PRO A 344 -10.98 -21.46 1.91
N ALA A 345 -9.89 -20.84 2.39
CA ALA A 345 -9.78 -19.39 2.54
C ALA A 345 -9.89 -18.68 1.18
N ARG A 346 -9.17 -19.16 0.16
CA ARG A 346 -9.23 -18.58 -1.20
C ARG A 346 -10.63 -18.66 -1.80
N ARG A 347 -11.34 -19.76 -1.54
CA ARG A 347 -12.74 -19.93 -1.98
C ARG A 347 -13.65 -18.89 -1.33
N SER A 348 -13.51 -18.66 -0.03
CA SER A 348 -14.29 -17.65 0.71
C SER A 348 -14.05 -16.25 0.17
N ILE A 349 -12.80 -15.87 -0.07
CA ILE A 349 -12.38 -14.58 -0.62
C ILE A 349 -12.99 -14.36 -2.01
N LEU A 350 -12.81 -15.32 -2.93
CA LEU A 350 -13.34 -15.22 -4.30
C LEU A 350 -14.86 -15.14 -4.32
N SER A 351 -15.55 -15.92 -3.46
CA SER A 351 -17.01 -15.86 -3.32
C SER A 351 -17.49 -14.50 -2.81
N LYS A 352 -16.73 -13.88 -1.90
CA LYS A 352 -17.03 -12.54 -1.38
C LYS A 352 -16.86 -11.48 -2.46
N ILE A 353 -15.73 -11.51 -3.19
CA ILE A 353 -15.45 -10.59 -4.30
C ILE A 353 -16.53 -10.72 -5.38
N GLU A 354 -16.89 -11.97 -5.78
CA GLU A 354 -17.97 -12.19 -6.76
C GLU A 354 -19.28 -11.52 -6.34
N ARG A 355 -19.67 -11.70 -5.08
CA ARG A 355 -20.92 -11.14 -4.56
C ARG A 355 -20.87 -9.62 -4.54
N THR A 356 -19.85 -9.02 -3.94
CA THR A 356 -19.73 -7.56 -3.83
C THR A 356 -19.64 -6.89 -5.21
N ALA A 357 -18.85 -7.46 -6.13
CA ALA A 357 -18.76 -6.96 -7.50
C ALA A 357 -20.11 -7.04 -8.24
N ARG A 358 -20.86 -8.12 -8.03
CA ARG A 358 -22.20 -8.28 -8.63
C ARG A 358 -23.19 -7.27 -8.07
N ASP A 359 -23.18 -7.06 -6.75
CA ASP A 359 -24.05 -6.09 -6.07
C ASP A 359 -23.72 -4.65 -6.50
N ALA A 360 -22.45 -4.36 -6.76
CA ALA A 360 -21.98 -3.09 -7.31
C ALA A 360 -22.19 -2.93 -8.82
N GLY A 361 -22.66 -3.98 -9.52
CA GLY A 361 -22.87 -3.96 -10.98
C GLY A 361 -21.59 -4.14 -11.81
N ASP A 362 -20.45 -4.43 -11.19
CA ASP A 362 -19.20 -4.79 -11.89
C ASP A 362 -19.23 -6.25 -12.34
N ILE A 363 -19.87 -6.46 -13.50
CA ILE A 363 -20.06 -7.79 -14.08
C ILE A 363 -18.71 -8.42 -14.49
N GLN A 364 -17.72 -7.61 -14.89
CA GLN A 364 -16.42 -8.13 -15.31
C GLN A 364 -15.67 -8.75 -14.13
N LEU A 365 -15.51 -8.01 -13.05
CA LEU A 365 -14.86 -8.49 -11.82
C LEU A 365 -15.62 -9.68 -11.24
N ALA A 366 -16.97 -9.64 -11.21
CA ALA A 366 -17.80 -10.74 -10.74
C ALA A 366 -17.57 -12.03 -11.55
N ASN A 367 -17.51 -11.93 -12.88
CA ASN A 367 -17.25 -13.06 -13.75
C ASN A 367 -15.83 -13.62 -13.62
N ASP A 368 -14.84 -12.75 -13.45
CA ASP A 368 -13.44 -13.16 -13.23
C ASP A 368 -13.28 -13.86 -11.87
N ALA A 369 -13.90 -13.33 -10.81
CA ALA A 369 -13.93 -13.97 -9.50
C ALA A 369 -14.60 -15.35 -9.57
N ARG A 370 -15.76 -15.45 -10.24
CA ARG A 370 -16.48 -16.71 -10.45
C ARG A 370 -15.65 -17.72 -11.26
N PHE A 371 -14.97 -17.26 -12.29
CA PHE A 371 -14.10 -18.14 -13.08
C PHE A 371 -13.00 -18.74 -12.22
N ARG A 372 -12.31 -17.93 -11.40
CA ARG A 372 -11.27 -18.40 -10.48
C ARG A 372 -11.83 -19.30 -9.37
N LEU A 373 -13.01 -18.99 -8.84
CA LEU A 373 -13.70 -19.84 -7.86
C LEU A 373 -13.93 -21.25 -8.40
N LEU A 374 -14.46 -21.34 -9.63
CA LEU A 374 -14.72 -22.62 -10.28
C LEU A 374 -13.44 -23.38 -10.64
N GLN A 375 -12.32 -22.68 -10.94
CA GLN A 375 -11.00 -23.32 -11.07
C GLN A 375 -10.55 -23.97 -9.76
N VAL A 376 -10.71 -23.26 -8.62
CA VAL A 376 -10.36 -23.80 -7.29
C VAL A 376 -11.23 -25.04 -6.98
N ASP A 377 -12.52 -24.97 -7.25
CA ASP A 377 -13.46 -26.10 -7.04
C ASP A 377 -13.12 -27.27 -7.96
N GLY A 378 -12.81 -27.02 -9.23
CA GLY A 378 -12.42 -28.04 -10.21
C GLY A 378 -11.10 -28.73 -9.82
N SER A 379 -10.10 -27.98 -9.36
CA SER A 379 -8.81 -28.54 -8.95
C SER A 379 -8.91 -29.47 -7.74
N ASN A 380 -9.90 -29.26 -6.88
CA ASN A 380 -10.16 -30.09 -5.70
C ASN A 380 -11.05 -31.31 -5.99
N SER A 381 -11.54 -31.48 -7.23
CA SER A 381 -12.38 -32.60 -7.61
C SER A 381 -11.56 -33.88 -7.82
N ALA A 382 -12.18 -35.05 -7.50
CA ALA A 382 -11.54 -36.35 -7.74
C ALA A 382 -11.56 -36.74 -9.23
N PHE A 383 -10.59 -37.58 -9.64
CA PHE A 383 -10.60 -38.23 -10.95
C PHE A 383 -11.87 -39.11 -11.12
N PRO A 384 -12.57 -39.18 -12.30
CA PRO A 384 -12.21 -38.49 -13.55
C PRO A 384 -12.85 -37.10 -13.72
N LYS A 385 -13.62 -36.63 -12.73
CA LYS A 385 -14.36 -35.36 -12.81
C LYS A 385 -13.41 -34.19 -13.04
N ARG A 386 -12.25 -34.18 -12.39
CA ARG A 386 -11.23 -33.11 -12.51
C ARG A 386 -10.77 -32.90 -13.96
N GLU A 387 -10.48 -33.99 -14.69
CA GLU A 387 -10.03 -33.93 -16.09
C GLU A 387 -11.16 -33.49 -17.03
N VAL A 388 -12.38 -33.94 -16.77
CA VAL A 388 -13.55 -33.51 -17.52
C VAL A 388 -13.82 -32.02 -17.30
N ASP A 389 -13.79 -31.56 -16.04
CA ASP A 389 -13.96 -30.16 -15.70
C ASP A 389 -12.86 -29.30 -16.33
N TRP A 390 -11.61 -29.73 -16.30
CA TRP A 390 -10.49 -29.03 -16.89
C TRP A 390 -10.64 -28.89 -18.42
N VAL A 391 -10.98 -29.96 -19.16
CA VAL A 391 -11.10 -29.92 -20.62
C VAL A 391 -12.35 -29.16 -21.04
N PHE A 392 -13.52 -29.53 -20.51
CA PHE A 392 -14.80 -29.06 -21.05
C PHE A 392 -15.23 -27.73 -20.45
N TYR A 393 -15.04 -27.53 -19.15
CA TYR A 393 -15.51 -26.31 -18.50
C TYR A 393 -14.42 -25.24 -18.48
N GLU A 394 -13.18 -25.58 -18.16
CA GLU A 394 -12.11 -24.58 -18.07
C GLU A 394 -11.55 -24.21 -19.44
N GLN A 395 -11.08 -25.20 -20.23
CA GLN A 395 -10.39 -24.92 -21.49
C GLN A 395 -11.35 -24.56 -22.62
N LEU A 396 -12.43 -25.29 -22.79
CA LEU A 396 -13.38 -25.08 -23.89
C LEU A 396 -14.45 -24.05 -23.55
N GLY A 397 -15.06 -24.14 -22.38
CA GLY A 397 -16.22 -23.34 -22.00
C GLY A 397 -15.88 -22.11 -21.16
N GLY A 398 -14.65 -22.00 -20.60
CA GLY A 398 -14.27 -20.91 -19.69
C GLY A 398 -15.28 -20.75 -18.54
N TYR A 399 -15.82 -21.88 -18.04
CA TYR A 399 -16.90 -21.95 -17.04
C TYR A 399 -18.13 -21.10 -17.39
N LEU A 400 -18.40 -20.92 -18.70
CA LEU A 400 -19.52 -20.13 -19.24
C LEU A 400 -19.45 -18.62 -18.89
N VAL A 401 -18.30 -18.10 -18.46
CA VAL A 401 -18.11 -16.67 -18.15
C VAL A 401 -17.12 -15.97 -19.09
N ARG A 402 -16.39 -16.73 -19.91
CA ARG A 402 -15.40 -16.19 -20.88
C ARG A 402 -15.74 -16.55 -22.32
N PRO A 403 -16.51 -15.73 -23.06
CA PRO A 403 -17.06 -16.07 -24.36
C PRO A 403 -16.00 -16.28 -25.46
N LEU A 404 -14.81 -15.71 -25.30
CA LEU A 404 -13.74 -15.88 -26.30
C LEU A 404 -13.10 -17.29 -26.30
N ARG A 405 -13.22 -18.06 -25.20
CA ARG A 405 -12.62 -19.40 -25.12
C ARG A 405 -13.28 -20.41 -26.06
N PRO A 406 -14.63 -20.59 -26.07
CA PRO A 406 -15.27 -21.46 -27.03
C PRO A 406 -15.07 -21.03 -28.48
N LEU A 407 -14.94 -19.71 -28.74
CA LEU A 407 -14.63 -19.20 -30.06
C LEU A 407 -13.21 -19.58 -30.50
N ARG A 408 -12.21 -19.48 -29.62
CA ARG A 408 -10.84 -19.98 -29.88
C ARG A 408 -10.81 -21.48 -30.09
N ALA A 409 -11.54 -22.24 -29.26
CA ALA A 409 -11.66 -23.70 -29.41
C ALA A 409 -12.27 -24.09 -30.75
N LEU A 410 -13.32 -23.38 -31.18
CA LEU A 410 -13.94 -23.57 -32.50
C LEU A 410 -12.94 -23.29 -33.63
N PHE A 411 -12.16 -22.21 -33.53
CA PHE A 411 -11.14 -21.88 -34.51
C PHE A 411 -10.05 -22.94 -34.60
N VAL A 412 -9.55 -23.44 -33.47
CA VAL A 412 -8.56 -24.53 -33.40
C VAL A 412 -9.14 -25.82 -34.00
N LEU A 413 -10.40 -26.14 -33.70
CA LEU A 413 -11.09 -27.33 -34.28
C LEU A 413 -11.16 -27.23 -35.80
N ILE A 414 -11.50 -26.05 -36.35
CA ILE A 414 -11.54 -25.81 -37.79
C ILE A 414 -10.14 -26.00 -38.42
N LEU A 415 -9.10 -25.50 -37.78
CA LEU A 415 -7.71 -25.65 -38.25
C LEU A 415 -7.27 -27.12 -38.24
N ILE A 416 -7.55 -27.85 -37.15
CA ILE A 416 -7.21 -29.30 -37.03
C ILE A 416 -7.95 -30.07 -38.11
N GLY A 417 -9.25 -29.85 -38.29
CA GLY A 417 -10.06 -30.49 -39.31
C GLY A 417 -9.58 -30.19 -40.73
N THR A 418 -9.17 -28.93 -40.97
CA THR A 418 -8.57 -28.51 -42.24
C THR A 418 -7.24 -29.24 -42.50
N ALA A 419 -6.36 -29.29 -41.49
CA ALA A 419 -5.09 -29.97 -41.59
C ALA A 419 -5.24 -31.49 -41.82
N ALA A 420 -6.15 -32.14 -41.07
CA ALA A 420 -6.43 -33.57 -41.22
C ALA A 420 -6.95 -33.90 -42.63
N ARG A 421 -7.88 -33.11 -43.18
CA ARG A 421 -8.37 -33.27 -44.55
C ARG A 421 -7.28 -33.03 -45.59
N TYR A 422 -6.45 -32.01 -45.37
CA TYR A 422 -5.32 -31.76 -46.27
C TYR A 422 -4.34 -32.94 -46.32
N VAL A 423 -4.01 -33.55 -45.17
CA VAL A 423 -3.14 -34.72 -45.10
C VAL A 423 -3.75 -35.93 -45.81
N VAL A 424 -5.08 -36.19 -45.62
CA VAL A 424 -5.77 -37.27 -46.29
C VAL A 424 -5.82 -37.05 -47.81
N ASP A 425 -6.13 -35.85 -48.30
CA ASP A 425 -6.13 -35.52 -49.73
C ASP A 425 -4.71 -35.65 -50.33
N TRP A 426 -3.69 -35.21 -49.62
CA TRP A 426 -2.31 -35.34 -50.06
C TRP A 426 -1.84 -36.81 -50.13
N HIS A 427 -2.25 -37.64 -49.14
CA HIS A 427 -1.96 -39.08 -49.14
C HIS A 427 -2.64 -39.79 -50.31
N ARG A 428 -3.89 -39.47 -50.59
CA ARG A 428 -4.66 -40.01 -51.72
C ARG A 428 -4.06 -39.67 -53.07
N GLU A 429 -3.58 -38.45 -53.25
CA GLU A 429 -2.86 -38.05 -54.46
C GLU A 429 -1.53 -38.81 -54.63
N ARG A 430 -0.81 -39.07 -53.54
CA ARG A 430 0.46 -39.83 -53.58
C ARG A 430 0.25 -41.33 -53.89
N THR A 431 -0.81 -41.89 -53.38
CA THR A 431 -1.12 -43.32 -53.57
C THR A 431 -1.82 -43.61 -54.90
N GLY A 432 -2.04 -42.59 -55.74
CA GLY A 432 -2.68 -42.78 -57.04
C GLY A 432 -4.16 -43.18 -57.00
N GLN A 433 -4.79 -43.08 -55.81
CA GLN A 433 -6.22 -43.47 -55.62
C GLN A 433 -7.21 -42.38 -56.05
N LEU A 434 -6.75 -41.20 -56.46
CA LEU A 434 -7.56 -40.25 -57.20
C LEU A 434 -7.56 -40.66 -58.69
N ALA A 435 -8.43 -41.57 -59.03
CA ALA A 435 -8.76 -41.84 -60.45
C ALA A 435 -9.21 -40.52 -61.08
N VAL A 436 -8.44 -40.07 -62.03
CA VAL A 436 -8.77 -38.94 -62.85
C VAL A 436 -10.06 -39.21 -63.61
N VAL A 437 -11.19 -38.73 -63.08
CA VAL A 437 -12.37 -38.51 -63.90
C VAL A 437 -12.15 -37.20 -64.63
N GLY A 438 -11.42 -37.29 -65.69
CA GLY A 438 -11.16 -36.17 -66.58
C GLY A 438 -11.05 -36.72 -67.99
N ASN A 439 -12.18 -36.76 -68.65
CA ASN A 439 -12.22 -36.96 -70.07
C ASN A 439 -11.53 -35.79 -70.80
N GLY A 440 -10.53 -36.12 -71.57
CA GLY A 440 -10.29 -35.55 -72.86
C GLY A 440 -9.46 -34.23 -72.91
N VAL A 441 -8.44 -34.37 -73.73
CA VAL A 441 -7.80 -33.40 -74.61
C VAL A 441 -6.35 -33.04 -74.23
N GLY A 442 -5.43 -33.60 -74.99
CA GLY A 442 -4.39 -32.88 -75.71
C GLY A 442 -3.10 -32.57 -74.93
N ALA A 443 -2.07 -33.29 -75.32
CA ALA A 443 -0.67 -32.94 -75.14
C ALA A 443 -0.38 -31.46 -75.42
N MET A 444 0.25 -30.76 -74.47
CA MET A 444 1.35 -29.82 -74.77
C MET A 444 1.85 -29.12 -73.49
N GLY A 445 3.13 -29.13 -73.27
CA GLY A 445 3.72 -28.09 -72.47
C GLY A 445 4.36 -28.48 -71.15
N ARG A 446 5.55 -29.05 -71.23
CA ARG A 446 6.53 -29.13 -70.14
C ARG A 446 7.09 -27.74 -69.86
N ARG A 447 6.37 -26.88 -69.13
CA ARG A 447 6.94 -25.68 -68.47
C ARG A 447 5.88 -25.14 -67.51
N VAL A 448 6.27 -25.10 -66.27
CA VAL A 448 5.74 -24.44 -65.06
C VAL A 448 5.45 -25.46 -63.96
N ARG A 449 6.54 -26.00 -63.39
CA ARG A 449 6.40 -26.92 -62.22
C ARG A 449 6.39 -26.20 -60.87
N VAL A 450 6.69 -24.90 -60.79
CA VAL A 450 6.76 -24.17 -59.50
C VAL A 450 5.44 -23.44 -59.20
N GLY A 451 4.69 -22.98 -60.20
CA GLY A 451 3.40 -22.32 -59.98
C GLY A 451 2.25 -23.27 -59.63
N HIS A 452 2.38 -24.55 -60.03
CA HIS A 452 1.33 -25.56 -59.81
C HIS A 452 1.25 -26.11 -58.37
N GLU A 453 2.38 -26.09 -57.65
CA GLU A 453 2.38 -26.57 -56.26
C GLU A 453 1.71 -25.56 -55.30
N ILE A 454 1.92 -24.25 -55.49
CA ILE A 454 1.31 -23.22 -54.65
C ILE A 454 -0.19 -23.13 -54.92
N THR A 455 -0.64 -23.19 -56.18
CA THR A 455 -2.04 -23.18 -56.53
C THR A 455 -2.72 -24.47 -56.11
N GLY A 456 -2.03 -25.60 -56.17
CA GLY A 456 -2.51 -26.90 -55.67
C GLY A 456 -2.65 -26.90 -54.16
N PHE A 457 -1.69 -26.30 -53.42
CA PHE A 457 -1.77 -26.15 -51.96
C PHE A 457 -2.96 -25.27 -51.56
N LEU A 458 -3.05 -24.06 -52.10
CA LEU A 458 -4.14 -23.12 -51.82
C LEU A 458 -5.50 -23.69 -52.15
N GLY A 459 -5.61 -24.40 -53.29
CA GLY A 459 -6.85 -25.05 -53.71
C GLY A 459 -7.25 -26.20 -52.80
N ARG A 460 -6.32 -26.99 -52.27
CA ARG A 460 -6.59 -28.05 -51.27
C ARG A 460 -6.95 -27.47 -49.93
N PHE A 461 -6.19 -26.48 -49.48
CA PHE A 461 -6.43 -25.80 -48.21
C PHE A 461 -7.79 -25.10 -48.18
N SER A 462 -8.16 -24.37 -49.25
CA SER A 462 -9.45 -23.69 -49.34
C SER A 462 -10.62 -24.70 -49.38
N ARG A 463 -10.49 -25.80 -50.09
CA ARG A 463 -11.53 -26.88 -50.11
C ARG A 463 -11.68 -27.53 -48.73
N ALA A 464 -10.58 -27.85 -48.07
CA ALA A 464 -10.58 -28.41 -46.73
C ALA A 464 -11.18 -27.44 -45.71
N LEU A 465 -10.86 -26.15 -45.81
CA LEU A 465 -11.41 -25.09 -44.96
C LEU A 465 -12.93 -24.93 -45.17
N ILE A 466 -13.39 -24.84 -46.43
CA ILE A 466 -14.81 -24.71 -46.73
C ILE A 466 -15.58 -25.95 -46.25
N ALA A 467 -15.00 -27.16 -46.38
CA ALA A 467 -15.61 -28.38 -45.91
C ALA A 467 -15.68 -28.44 -44.38
N SER A 468 -14.70 -27.85 -43.65
CA SER A 468 -14.71 -27.73 -42.18
C SER A 468 -15.72 -26.70 -41.70
N LEU A 469 -15.92 -25.60 -42.45
CA LEU A 469 -16.93 -24.58 -42.13
C LEU A 469 -18.37 -25.02 -42.38
N ARG A 470 -18.58 -26.00 -43.29
CA ARG A 470 -19.92 -26.53 -43.64
C ARG A 470 -19.91 -28.06 -43.55
N PRO A 471 -19.71 -28.66 -42.38
CA PRO A 471 -19.72 -30.11 -42.24
C PRO A 471 -21.16 -30.61 -42.43
N LYS A 472 -21.42 -31.24 -43.60
CA LYS A 472 -22.67 -32.00 -43.81
C LYS A 472 -22.41 -33.46 -43.46
N PRO A 473 -23.22 -34.09 -42.60
CA PRO A 473 -23.10 -35.51 -42.31
C PRO A 473 -23.66 -36.31 -43.50
N ASN A 474 -22.88 -36.44 -44.58
CA ASN A 474 -23.24 -37.39 -45.64
C ASN A 474 -22.87 -38.81 -45.18
N ILE A 475 -23.83 -39.50 -44.60
CA ILE A 475 -23.72 -40.90 -44.12
C ILE A 475 -24.09 -41.89 -45.25
N THR A 476 -24.00 -41.50 -46.50
CA THR A 476 -24.18 -42.47 -47.58
C THR A 476 -22.90 -43.29 -47.75
N SER A 477 -22.93 -44.52 -47.23
CA SER A 477 -21.88 -45.51 -47.45
C SER A 477 -21.84 -45.84 -48.95
N PRO A 478 -20.67 -45.79 -49.62
CA PRO A 478 -20.53 -46.43 -50.91
C PRO A 478 -20.57 -47.95 -50.67
N VAL A 479 -21.60 -48.55 -51.13
CA VAL A 479 -21.74 -50.03 -51.16
C VAL A 479 -20.64 -50.56 -52.08
N GLY A 480 -19.59 -51.18 -51.52
CA GLY A 480 -18.70 -52.01 -52.32
C GLY A 480 -17.16 -51.89 -52.07
N GLU A 481 -16.66 -51.08 -51.17
CA GLU A 481 -15.20 -51.07 -50.88
C GLU A 481 -14.88 -51.26 -49.40
N THR A 482 -14.21 -52.37 -49.09
CA THR A 482 -13.78 -52.80 -47.76
C THR A 482 -12.51 -52.07 -47.30
N THR A 483 -12.47 -50.75 -47.33
CA THR A 483 -11.36 -49.97 -46.78
C THR A 483 -11.82 -49.17 -45.57
N VAL A 484 -11.04 -49.17 -44.48
CA VAL A 484 -11.30 -48.48 -43.22
C VAL A 484 -11.32 -46.96 -43.40
N GLU A 485 -10.75 -46.43 -44.46
CA GLU A 485 -10.61 -45.00 -44.78
C GLU A 485 -11.95 -44.23 -44.87
N PRO A 486 -13.03 -44.70 -45.54
CA PRO A 486 -14.28 -43.96 -45.62
C PRO A 486 -14.94 -43.80 -44.24
N TYR A 487 -14.78 -44.75 -43.35
CA TYR A 487 -15.35 -44.68 -42.00
C TYR A 487 -14.62 -43.68 -41.11
N VAL A 488 -13.29 -43.56 -41.24
CA VAL A 488 -12.48 -42.57 -40.51
C VAL A 488 -12.87 -41.15 -40.95
N ILE A 489 -13.03 -40.90 -42.24
CA ILE A 489 -13.44 -39.60 -42.77
C ILE A 489 -14.88 -39.26 -42.38
N ALA A 490 -15.80 -40.22 -42.43
CA ALA A 490 -17.17 -40.04 -41.99
C ALA A 490 -17.24 -39.75 -40.47
N GLY A 491 -16.45 -40.45 -39.66
CA GLY A 491 -16.30 -40.22 -38.22
C GLY A 491 -15.74 -38.81 -37.91
N LEU A 492 -14.69 -38.38 -38.62
CA LEU A 492 -14.12 -37.06 -38.47
C LEU A 492 -15.13 -35.93 -38.79
N ARG A 493 -15.91 -36.08 -39.88
CA ARG A 493 -16.97 -35.13 -40.27
C ARG A 493 -18.06 -35.05 -39.22
N LEU A 494 -18.51 -36.19 -38.70
CA LEU A 494 -19.54 -36.25 -37.66
C LEU A 494 -19.02 -35.57 -36.38
N PHE A 495 -17.78 -35.87 -35.97
CA PHE A 495 -17.14 -35.24 -34.80
C PHE A 495 -17.07 -33.73 -34.96
N GLU A 496 -16.54 -33.21 -36.07
CA GLU A 496 -16.45 -31.78 -36.34
C GLU A 496 -17.82 -31.10 -36.34
N TYR A 497 -18.84 -31.76 -36.93
CA TYR A 497 -20.20 -31.24 -36.96
C TYR A 497 -20.80 -31.11 -35.56
N VAL A 498 -20.69 -32.16 -34.74
CA VAL A 498 -21.23 -32.18 -33.38
C VAL A 498 -20.46 -31.21 -32.50
N ALA A 499 -19.11 -31.24 -32.53
CA ALA A 499 -18.26 -30.38 -31.73
C ALA A 499 -18.44 -28.90 -32.09
N SER A 500 -18.55 -28.55 -33.37
CA SER A 500 -18.79 -27.16 -33.79
C SER A 500 -20.12 -26.61 -33.32
N LYS A 501 -21.19 -27.43 -33.39
CA LYS A 501 -22.52 -27.04 -32.89
C LYS A 501 -22.52 -26.86 -31.39
N LEU A 502 -21.88 -27.78 -30.65
CA LEU A 502 -21.73 -27.67 -29.19
C LEU A 502 -20.99 -26.40 -28.80
N LEU A 503 -19.84 -26.11 -29.45
CA LEU A 503 -19.04 -24.91 -29.15
C LEU A 503 -19.77 -23.62 -29.47
N ILE A 504 -20.60 -23.58 -30.52
CA ILE A 504 -21.45 -22.43 -30.83
C ILE A 504 -22.51 -22.23 -29.72
N VAL A 505 -23.16 -23.29 -29.27
CA VAL A 505 -24.12 -23.21 -28.15
C VAL A 505 -23.44 -22.72 -26.89
N VAL A 506 -22.26 -23.27 -26.54
CA VAL A 506 -21.47 -22.83 -25.36
C VAL A 506 -21.04 -21.37 -25.49
N PHE A 507 -20.65 -20.93 -26.70
CA PHE A 507 -20.33 -19.54 -26.98
C PHE A 507 -21.50 -18.60 -26.66
N PHE A 508 -22.72 -18.92 -27.16
CA PHE A 508 -23.90 -18.09 -26.88
C PHE A 508 -24.30 -18.12 -25.39
N LEU A 509 -24.15 -19.24 -24.71
CA LEU A 509 -24.36 -19.33 -23.26
C LEU A 509 -23.36 -18.47 -22.48
N CYS A 510 -22.08 -18.48 -22.88
CA CYS A 510 -21.06 -17.61 -22.31
C CYS A 510 -21.39 -16.12 -22.55
N LEU A 511 -21.82 -15.78 -23.77
CA LEU A 511 -22.17 -14.42 -24.14
C LEU A 511 -23.38 -13.93 -23.35
N GLY A 512 -24.40 -14.77 -23.16
CA GLY A 512 -25.55 -14.45 -22.31
C GLY A 512 -25.23 -14.28 -20.85
N ASN A 513 -24.26 -15.04 -20.32
CA ASN A 513 -23.78 -14.85 -18.95
C ASN A 513 -22.88 -13.61 -18.76
N TYR A 514 -22.20 -13.18 -19.84
CA TYR A 514 -21.31 -12.01 -19.83
C TYR A 514 -22.09 -10.69 -19.97
N ASN A 515 -23.20 -10.69 -20.69
CA ASN A 515 -24.00 -9.50 -20.97
C ASN A 515 -25.45 -9.70 -20.49
N ALA A 516 -25.87 -8.89 -19.50
CA ALA A 516 -27.20 -8.97 -18.90
C ALA A 516 -28.33 -8.79 -19.92
N THR A 517 -28.18 -7.90 -20.91
CA THR A 517 -29.16 -7.66 -21.99
C THR A 517 -29.33 -8.85 -22.90
N LEU A 518 -28.24 -9.57 -23.22
CA LEU A 518 -28.31 -10.82 -24.03
C LEU A 518 -28.89 -11.99 -23.23
N ARG A 519 -28.70 -12.01 -21.93
CA ARG A 519 -29.29 -13.00 -21.03
C ARG A 519 -30.83 -12.95 -21.05
N ASP A 520 -31.39 -11.72 -21.02
CA ASP A 520 -32.84 -11.52 -21.06
C ASP A 520 -33.42 -11.94 -22.41
N VAL A 521 -32.71 -11.67 -23.53
CA VAL A 521 -33.09 -12.11 -24.88
C VAL A 521 -33.00 -13.63 -25.01
N LEU A 522 -31.93 -14.26 -24.52
CA LEU A 522 -31.77 -15.73 -24.57
C LEU A 522 -32.73 -16.45 -23.63
N GLY A 523 -33.08 -15.87 -22.48
CA GLY A 523 -34.09 -16.39 -21.56
C GLY A 523 -35.51 -16.36 -22.12
N SER A 524 -35.80 -15.51 -23.11
CA SER A 524 -37.06 -15.43 -23.80
C SER A 524 -37.19 -16.45 -24.94
N VAL A 525 -36.08 -17.02 -25.41
CA VAL A 525 -36.06 -18.13 -26.40
C VAL A 525 -36.25 -19.44 -25.65
N LYS A 526 -37.47 -19.97 -25.66
CA LYS A 526 -37.75 -21.34 -25.20
C LYS A 526 -37.03 -22.32 -26.14
N LEU A 527 -35.91 -22.89 -25.65
CA LEU A 527 -35.21 -24.02 -26.26
C LEU A 527 -36.03 -25.32 -26.13
#